data_c54436ea3eddca342bec7182ced8daf6
#
_entry.id   c54436ea3eddca342bec7182ced8daf6
#
_cell.length_a   1.000
_cell.length_b   1.000
_cell.length_c   1.000
_cell.angle_alpha   90.00
_cell.angle_beta   90.00
_cell.angle_gamma   90.00
#
_symmetry.space_group_name_H-M   'P 1'
#
loop_
_entity.id
_entity.type
_entity.pdbx_description
1 polymer ?
#
loop_
_entity_poly.entity_id
_entity_poly.type
_entity_poly.pdbx_seq_one_letter_code
_entity_poly.pdbx_strand_id
1 'polypeptide(L)'
;MALLCSMVAGAVEIEPGVSQKLAEQRRAAVGNLCYDLKFRIPASRKEKVTGSAVIKFTYKKCGDDLQLDFQGADGQYGGVVTVNGKKRRAEWRSEHIILKESWLKNGENAVDVAFTSGDKSLNRNDDYLYTLFVPDHARSVFPCFDQPDLKAVFKLKLDVPEGWETVSSV
;
A
#
# COMPACT_ATOMS: atom_id res chain seq x y z
N MET A 1 24.34 10.07 37.65
CA MET A 1 22.89 10.31 37.49
C MET A 1 22.66 10.72 36.04
N ALA A 2 22.39 9.75 35.14
CA ALA A 2 22.18 10.00 33.72
C ALA A 2 20.69 10.31 33.52
N LEU A 3 20.39 11.54 33.08
CA LEU A 3 19.05 11.94 32.65
C LEU A 3 18.75 11.20 31.34
N LEU A 4 17.92 10.15 31.39
CA LEU A 4 17.26 9.63 30.20
C LEU A 4 16.24 10.70 29.76
N CYS A 5 16.61 11.50 28.77
CA CYS A 5 15.67 12.33 28.03
C CYS A 5 14.84 11.39 27.15
N SER A 6 13.70 10.94 27.63
CA SER A 6 12.71 10.25 26.80
C SER A 6 12.14 11.32 25.84
N MET A 7 12.66 11.37 24.62
CA MET A 7 12.01 12.10 23.55
C MET A 7 10.65 11.42 23.32
N VAL A 8 9.59 12.05 23.77
CA VAL A 8 8.23 11.76 23.30
C VAL A 8 8.22 12.19 21.84
N ALA A 9 8.45 11.25 20.93
CA ALA A 9 8.26 11.50 19.51
C ALA A 9 6.77 11.84 19.34
N GLY A 10 6.47 13.10 19.03
CA GLY A 10 5.10 13.51 18.71
C GLY A 10 4.58 12.69 17.54
N ALA A 11 3.25 12.48 17.48
CA ALA A 11 2.58 11.73 16.42
C ALA A 11 3.06 12.14 15.02
N VAL A 12 3.16 11.16 14.11
CA VAL A 12 3.53 11.43 12.72
C VAL A 12 2.37 12.11 12.02
N GLU A 13 2.62 13.28 11.47
CA GLU A 13 1.63 14.06 10.73
C GLU A 13 1.18 13.30 9.47
N ILE A 14 -0.11 13.43 9.13
CA ILE A 14 -0.66 12.81 7.93
C ILE A 14 -0.69 13.87 6.83
N GLU A 15 0.30 13.80 5.95
CA GLU A 15 0.53 14.71 4.83
C GLU A 15 0.74 13.92 3.54
N PRO A 16 0.53 14.51 2.34
CA PRO A 16 0.76 13.79 1.08
C PRO A 16 2.19 13.32 0.93
N GLY A 17 2.36 12.10 0.40
CA GLY A 17 3.68 11.51 0.19
C GLY A 17 4.26 10.83 1.42
N VAL A 18 5.54 10.54 1.40
CA VAL A 18 6.26 9.86 2.49
C VAL A 18 7.31 10.80 3.05
N SER A 19 6.99 11.44 4.18
CA SER A 19 7.97 12.26 4.89
C SER A 19 9.08 11.41 5.51
N GLN A 20 10.21 12.02 5.78
CA GLN A 20 11.32 11.33 6.46
C GLN A 20 10.87 10.71 7.79
N LYS A 21 10.10 11.45 8.58
CA LYS A 21 9.58 10.99 9.88
C LYS A 21 8.67 9.78 9.73
N LEU A 22 7.79 9.77 8.72
CA LEU A 22 6.94 8.63 8.41
C LEU A 22 7.77 7.41 7.96
N ALA A 23 8.76 7.62 7.10
CA ALA A 23 9.65 6.55 6.66
C ALA A 23 10.44 5.92 7.81
N GLU A 24 10.99 6.73 8.71
CA GLU A 24 11.71 6.28 9.90
C GLU A 24 10.79 5.49 10.85
N GLN A 25 9.56 5.97 11.09
CA GLN A 25 8.57 5.27 11.90
C GLN A 25 8.24 3.88 11.31
N ARG A 26 7.94 3.83 10.01
CA ARG A 26 7.62 2.57 9.32
C ARG A 26 8.78 1.59 9.35
N ARG A 27 9.99 2.05 9.10
CA ARG A 27 11.20 1.24 9.15
C ARG A 27 11.44 0.63 10.54
N ALA A 28 11.08 1.34 11.61
CA ALA A 28 11.19 0.85 12.98
C ALA A 28 10.07 -0.11 13.38
N ALA A 29 8.89 0.03 12.76
CA ALA A 29 7.67 -0.67 13.15
C ALA A 29 7.30 -1.85 12.24
N VAL A 30 7.63 -1.80 10.94
CA VAL A 30 7.21 -2.77 9.91
C VAL A 30 8.38 -3.62 9.45
N GLY A 31 8.19 -4.94 9.39
CA GLY A 31 9.19 -5.88 8.87
C GLY A 31 8.54 -7.07 8.16
N ASN A 32 9.36 -7.93 7.52
CA ASN A 32 8.92 -9.15 6.83
C ASN A 32 7.74 -8.91 5.88
N LEU A 33 7.85 -7.87 5.07
CA LEU A 33 6.79 -7.38 4.21
C LEU A 33 6.59 -8.29 3.00
N CYS A 34 5.34 -8.67 2.75
CA CYS A 34 4.94 -9.48 1.61
C CYS A 34 3.63 -8.95 1.04
N TYR A 35 3.59 -8.77 -0.28
CA TYR A 35 2.39 -8.41 -1.04
C TYR A 35 1.92 -9.60 -1.87
N ASP A 36 0.63 -9.96 -1.75
CA ASP A 36 -0.08 -10.84 -2.68
C ASP A 36 -1.05 -9.97 -3.48
N LEU A 37 -0.65 -9.63 -4.70
CA LEU A 37 -1.34 -8.68 -5.56
C LEU A 37 -2.13 -9.42 -6.64
N LYS A 38 -3.38 -9.03 -6.84
CA LYS A 38 -4.20 -9.49 -7.95
C LYS A 38 -4.69 -8.28 -8.71
N PHE A 39 -4.51 -8.30 -10.02
CA PHE A 39 -5.04 -7.25 -10.91
C PHE A 39 -5.94 -7.86 -11.96
N ARG A 40 -7.01 -7.15 -12.27
CA ARG A 40 -7.85 -7.38 -13.44
C ARG A 40 -7.64 -6.20 -14.39
N ILE A 41 -7.12 -6.51 -15.57
CA ILE A 41 -6.82 -5.55 -16.64
C ILE A 41 -7.89 -5.75 -17.72
N PRO A 42 -8.90 -4.88 -17.85
CA PRO A 42 -9.94 -5.03 -18.86
C PRO A 42 -9.38 -4.74 -20.25
N ALA A 43 -9.98 -5.30 -21.31
CA ALA A 43 -9.57 -5.06 -22.68
C ALA A 43 -9.78 -3.59 -23.09
N SER A 44 -10.88 -2.99 -22.65
CA SER A 44 -11.18 -1.59 -22.97
C SER A 44 -10.36 -0.63 -22.10
N ARG A 45 -9.65 0.30 -22.73
CA ARG A 45 -8.93 1.40 -22.04
C ARG A 45 -9.84 2.33 -21.25
N LYS A 46 -11.15 2.37 -21.58
CA LYS A 46 -12.14 3.19 -20.87
C LYS A 46 -12.49 2.60 -19.50
N GLU A 47 -12.25 1.31 -19.32
CA GLU A 47 -12.48 0.63 -18.06
C GLU A 47 -11.24 0.72 -17.17
N LYS A 48 -11.45 0.96 -15.88
CA LYS A 48 -10.36 1.06 -14.89
C LYS A 48 -9.78 -0.32 -14.58
N VAL A 49 -8.49 -0.37 -14.36
CA VAL A 49 -7.82 -1.53 -13.77
C VAL A 49 -8.25 -1.63 -12.31
N THR A 50 -8.68 -2.80 -11.89
CA THR A 50 -9.07 -3.08 -10.50
C THR A 50 -8.19 -4.16 -9.91
N GLY A 51 -8.10 -4.22 -8.58
CA GLY A 51 -7.30 -5.24 -7.94
C GLY A 51 -7.63 -5.44 -6.48
N SER A 52 -6.89 -6.37 -5.90
CA SER A 52 -6.83 -6.59 -4.46
C SER A 52 -5.39 -6.81 -4.02
N ALA A 53 -5.06 -6.34 -2.84
CA ALA A 53 -3.77 -6.51 -2.20
C ALA A 53 -3.97 -7.18 -0.83
N VAL A 54 -3.32 -8.32 -0.61
CA VAL A 54 -3.14 -8.86 0.74
C VAL A 54 -1.71 -8.53 1.17
N ILE A 55 -1.61 -7.62 2.14
CA ILE A 55 -0.34 -7.10 2.66
C ILE A 55 -0.06 -7.79 3.98
N LYS A 56 0.97 -8.62 4.03
CA LYS A 56 1.41 -9.33 5.23
C LYS A 56 2.70 -8.71 5.74
N PHE A 57 2.76 -8.48 7.04
CA PHE A 57 3.94 -7.87 7.67
C PHE A 57 4.01 -8.19 9.16
N THR A 58 5.20 -8.12 9.72
CA THR A 58 5.36 -8.04 11.17
C THR A 58 5.27 -6.59 11.62
N TYR A 59 4.61 -6.34 12.74
CA TYR A 59 4.43 -5.00 13.29
C TYR A 59 4.86 -4.94 14.74
N LYS A 60 5.55 -3.87 15.08
CA LYS A 60 5.87 -3.47 16.45
C LYS A 60 5.12 -2.18 16.76
N LYS A 61 4.23 -2.22 17.73
CA LYS A 61 3.45 -1.04 18.12
C LYS A 61 4.37 0.14 18.48
N CYS A 62 4.02 1.31 17.97
CA CYS A 62 4.80 2.54 18.11
C CYS A 62 4.00 3.71 18.70
N GLY A 63 2.73 3.51 19.04
CA GLY A 63 1.85 4.52 19.64
C GLY A 63 1.08 5.37 18.61
N ASP A 64 1.29 5.14 17.31
CA ASP A 64 0.64 5.87 16.22
C ASP A 64 -0.11 4.95 15.28
N ASP A 65 -1.11 5.49 14.59
CA ASP A 65 -1.81 4.80 13.50
C ASP A 65 -0.84 4.58 12.32
N LEU A 66 -0.94 3.42 11.69
CA LEU A 66 -0.10 3.07 10.56
C LEU A 66 -0.70 3.60 9.26
N GLN A 67 0.07 4.41 8.54
CA GLN A 67 -0.33 4.99 7.27
C GLN A 67 0.08 4.03 6.13
N LEU A 68 -0.86 3.63 5.27
CA LEU A 68 -0.62 2.81 4.08
C LEU A 68 -0.86 3.69 2.86
N ASP A 69 0.14 3.86 2.00
CA ASP A 69 0.08 4.79 0.88
C ASP A 69 -0.86 4.29 -0.21
N PHE A 70 -1.72 5.15 -0.70
CA PHE A 70 -2.60 4.87 -1.83
C PHE A 70 -3.20 6.15 -2.43
N GLN A 71 -2.85 6.45 -3.65
CA GLN A 71 -3.50 7.50 -4.45
C GLN A 71 -4.70 6.93 -5.23
N GLY A 72 -4.50 5.77 -5.88
CA GLY A 72 -5.53 5.06 -6.65
C GLY A 72 -6.20 5.91 -7.71
N ALA A 73 -7.42 5.52 -8.10
CA ALA A 73 -8.33 6.35 -8.89
C ALA A 73 -9.07 7.29 -7.94
N ASP A 74 -8.77 8.58 -8.00
CA ASP A 74 -9.37 9.61 -7.16
C ASP A 74 -9.30 9.32 -5.64
N GLY A 75 -8.27 8.57 -5.21
CA GLY A 75 -8.07 8.16 -3.84
C GLY A 75 -9.09 7.13 -3.31
N GLN A 76 -9.92 6.58 -4.16
CA GLN A 76 -11.01 5.70 -3.73
C GLN A 76 -10.59 4.23 -3.68
N TYR A 77 -10.82 3.60 -2.53
CA TYR A 77 -10.62 2.17 -2.30
C TYR A 77 -11.87 1.48 -1.69
N GLY A 78 -13.04 2.15 -1.76
CA GLY A 78 -14.30 1.64 -1.18
C GLY A 78 -14.48 1.84 0.33
N GLY A 79 -13.50 2.43 1.03
CA GLY A 79 -13.60 2.78 2.46
C GLY A 79 -13.52 1.60 3.44
N VAL A 80 -13.30 0.38 2.96
CA VAL A 80 -13.29 -0.84 3.78
C VAL A 80 -12.00 -1.62 3.55
N VAL A 81 -11.36 -1.99 4.64
CA VAL A 81 -10.22 -2.92 4.66
C VAL A 81 -10.54 -4.12 5.56
N THR A 82 -9.89 -5.25 5.35
CA THR A 82 -9.95 -6.38 6.28
C THR A 82 -8.61 -6.48 7.01
N VAL A 83 -8.60 -6.22 8.31
CA VAL A 83 -7.40 -6.30 9.15
C VAL A 83 -7.50 -7.54 10.03
N ASN A 84 -6.57 -8.47 9.88
CA ASN A 84 -6.53 -9.74 10.63
C ASN A 84 -7.87 -10.49 10.61
N GLY A 85 -8.52 -10.57 9.43
CA GLY A 85 -9.81 -11.23 9.22
C GLY A 85 -11.04 -10.43 9.67
N LYS A 86 -10.87 -9.21 10.19
CA LYS A 86 -11.98 -8.35 10.62
C LYS A 86 -12.16 -7.16 9.68
N LYS A 87 -13.36 -7.00 9.12
CA LYS A 87 -13.71 -5.82 8.31
C LYS A 87 -13.67 -4.56 9.16
N ARG A 88 -13.04 -3.50 8.61
CA ARG A 88 -12.87 -2.20 9.24
C ARG A 88 -13.18 -1.09 8.23
N ARG A 89 -13.84 -0.03 8.67
CA ARG A 89 -13.94 1.19 7.89
C ARG A 89 -12.71 2.04 8.20
N ALA A 90 -11.81 2.16 7.23
CA ALA A 90 -10.61 2.97 7.37
C ALA A 90 -10.82 4.35 6.72
N GLU A 91 -10.23 5.36 7.31
CA GLU A 91 -10.18 6.70 6.73
C GLU A 91 -9.15 6.73 5.61
N TRP A 92 -9.47 7.39 4.49
CA TRP A 92 -8.48 7.81 3.51
C TRP A 92 -8.23 9.30 3.65
N ARG A 93 -6.99 9.70 3.84
CA ARG A 93 -6.59 11.10 4.01
C ARG A 93 -5.18 11.31 3.49
N SER A 94 -4.96 12.41 2.74
CA SER A 94 -3.64 12.81 2.24
C SER A 94 -2.87 11.66 1.57
N GLU A 95 -3.53 10.94 0.66
CA GLU A 95 -2.95 9.80 -0.07
C GLU A 95 -2.64 8.55 0.79
N HIS A 96 -3.21 8.45 1.99
CA HIS A 96 -3.01 7.32 2.90
C HIS A 96 -4.32 6.70 3.36
N ILE A 97 -4.34 5.38 3.43
CA ILE A 97 -5.34 4.59 4.17
C ILE A 97 -4.84 4.47 5.60
N ILE A 98 -5.61 4.95 6.57
CA ILE A 98 -5.21 5.00 7.98
C ILE A 98 -5.64 3.72 8.68
N LEU A 99 -4.68 2.92 9.06
CA LEU A 99 -4.87 1.70 9.83
C LEU A 99 -4.69 2.02 11.32
N LYS A 100 -5.79 2.00 12.08
CA LYS A 100 -5.73 2.26 13.53
C LYS A 100 -4.80 1.28 14.21
N GLU A 101 -3.88 1.75 15.06
CA GLU A 101 -2.96 0.88 15.79
C GLU A 101 -3.69 -0.17 16.63
N SER A 102 -4.89 0.18 17.13
CA SER A 102 -5.73 -0.74 17.89
C SER A 102 -6.23 -1.96 17.09
N TRP A 103 -6.17 -1.92 15.77
CA TRP A 103 -6.53 -3.06 14.90
C TRP A 103 -5.36 -4.00 14.67
N LEU A 104 -4.15 -3.52 14.90
CA LEU A 104 -2.89 -4.24 14.71
C LEU A 104 -2.44 -4.90 16.00
N LYS A 105 -1.71 -5.99 15.89
CA LYS A 105 -1.08 -6.68 17.00
C LYS A 105 0.44 -6.65 16.86
N ASN A 106 1.17 -6.78 17.95
CA ASN A 106 2.60 -7.06 17.86
C ASN A 106 2.81 -8.42 17.16
N GLY A 107 3.77 -8.48 16.24
CA GLY A 107 4.02 -9.66 15.41
C GLY A 107 3.25 -9.62 14.10
N GLU A 108 2.84 -10.76 13.59
CA GLU A 108 2.26 -10.91 12.25
C GLU A 108 0.89 -10.27 12.10
N ASN A 109 0.71 -9.51 11.04
CA ASN A 109 -0.55 -8.89 10.63
C ASN A 109 -0.80 -9.14 9.14
N ALA A 110 -2.08 -9.08 8.76
CA ALA A 110 -2.52 -9.13 7.38
C ALA A 110 -3.59 -8.06 7.15
N VAL A 111 -3.44 -7.30 6.08
CA VAL A 111 -4.40 -6.29 5.62
C VAL A 111 -4.82 -6.64 4.20
N ASP A 112 -6.12 -6.77 3.97
CA ASP A 112 -6.70 -7.04 2.66
C ASP A 112 -7.46 -5.79 2.21
N VAL A 113 -7.13 -5.30 1.01
CA VAL A 113 -7.67 -4.07 0.43
C VAL A 113 -8.06 -4.34 -1.02
N ALA A 114 -9.33 -4.13 -1.36
CA ALA A 114 -9.77 -4.04 -2.75
C ALA A 114 -9.62 -2.58 -3.22
N PHE A 115 -9.18 -2.40 -4.46
CA PHE A 115 -8.89 -1.06 -4.98
C PHE A 115 -9.19 -0.92 -6.47
N THR A 116 -9.32 0.32 -6.91
CA THR A 116 -9.28 0.72 -8.32
C THR A 116 -7.99 1.49 -8.55
N SER A 117 -7.18 1.03 -9.50
CA SER A 117 -5.89 1.67 -9.81
C SER A 117 -6.09 3.05 -10.43
N GLY A 118 -5.21 3.98 -10.07
CA GLY A 118 -5.04 5.21 -10.82
C GLY A 118 -4.28 4.97 -12.13
N ASP A 119 -4.36 5.90 -13.04
CA ASP A 119 -3.74 5.79 -14.37
C ASP A 119 -2.32 6.39 -14.45
N LYS A 120 -1.89 7.11 -13.41
CA LYS A 120 -0.64 7.90 -13.41
C LYS A 120 0.61 7.09 -13.77
N SER A 121 0.67 5.83 -13.34
CA SER A 121 1.83 4.95 -13.55
C SER A 121 1.48 3.71 -14.38
N LEU A 122 0.29 3.68 -14.98
CA LEU A 122 -0.15 2.68 -15.92
C LEU A 122 -0.07 3.25 -17.34
N ASN A 123 1.02 2.95 -18.05
CA ASN A 123 1.17 3.38 -19.43
C ASN A 123 0.44 2.40 -20.33
N ARG A 124 -0.81 2.71 -20.68
CA ARG A 124 -1.73 1.80 -21.33
C ARG A 124 -2.21 2.34 -22.67
N ASN A 125 -2.14 1.51 -23.70
CA ASN A 125 -2.83 1.69 -24.98
C ASN A 125 -3.68 0.46 -25.32
N ASP A 126 -4.06 0.29 -26.59
CA ASP A 126 -4.91 -0.82 -27.00
C ASP A 126 -4.14 -2.15 -27.10
N ASP A 127 -2.83 -2.11 -27.32
CA ASP A 127 -1.99 -3.28 -27.60
C ASP A 127 -1.10 -3.70 -26.42
N TYR A 128 -0.80 -2.77 -25.50
CA TYR A 128 0.06 -3.06 -24.36
C TYR A 128 -0.26 -2.21 -23.13
N LEU A 129 0.22 -2.68 -21.99
CA LEU A 129 0.30 -1.97 -20.72
C LEU A 129 1.67 -2.21 -20.11
N TYR A 130 2.34 -1.16 -19.67
CA TYR A 130 3.49 -1.28 -18.79
C TYR A 130 3.38 -0.33 -17.61
N THR A 131 4.09 -0.65 -16.53
CA THR A 131 4.10 0.14 -15.30
C THR A 131 5.47 0.76 -15.08
N LEU A 132 5.48 1.98 -14.53
CA LEU A 132 6.70 2.66 -14.12
C LEU A 132 6.49 3.22 -12.71
N PHE A 133 7.09 2.56 -11.71
CA PHE A 133 6.86 2.86 -10.29
C PHE A 133 7.94 3.71 -9.64
N VAL A 134 9.04 3.96 -10.34
CA VAL A 134 10.16 4.76 -9.83
C VAL A 134 9.87 6.26 -9.98
N PRO A 135 10.18 7.10 -8.98
CA PRO A 135 10.81 6.76 -7.70
C PRO A 135 9.82 6.31 -6.61
N ASP A 136 8.56 6.78 -6.64
CA ASP A 136 7.57 6.61 -5.57
C ASP A 136 6.14 6.61 -6.14
N HIS A 137 5.93 5.87 -7.24
CA HIS A 137 4.70 5.86 -8.00
C HIS A 137 3.85 4.59 -7.82
N ALA A 138 4.32 3.58 -7.05
CA ALA A 138 3.56 2.35 -6.82
C ALA A 138 2.23 2.64 -6.13
N ARG A 139 2.20 3.59 -5.18
CA ARG A 139 0.98 4.02 -4.50
C ARG A 139 -0.11 4.59 -5.40
N SER A 140 0.23 5.00 -6.64
CA SER A 140 -0.77 5.43 -7.61
C SER A 140 -1.55 4.27 -8.24
N VAL A 141 -1.05 3.04 -8.09
CA VAL A 141 -1.59 1.84 -8.71
C VAL A 141 -2.19 0.88 -7.69
N PHE A 142 -1.52 0.65 -6.57
CA PHE A 142 -2.00 -0.24 -5.51
C PHE A 142 -1.58 0.24 -4.12
N PRO A 143 -2.34 -0.13 -3.06
CA PRO A 143 -1.97 0.20 -1.69
C PRO A 143 -0.66 -0.47 -1.27
N CYS A 144 0.31 0.31 -0.80
CA CYS A 144 1.62 -0.20 -0.41
C CYS A 144 2.30 0.72 0.63
N PHE A 145 3.45 0.31 1.14
CA PHE A 145 4.40 1.19 1.80
C PHE A 145 5.43 1.62 0.75
N ASP A 146 5.18 2.76 0.11
CA ASP A 146 5.93 3.23 -1.07
C ASP A 146 7.22 3.95 -0.67
N GLN A 147 8.10 3.21 -0.03
CA GLN A 147 9.42 3.70 0.38
C GLN A 147 10.52 2.65 0.08
N PRO A 148 11.68 3.07 -0.43
CA PRO A 148 12.68 2.16 -1.02
C PRO A 148 13.42 1.30 0.01
N ASP A 149 13.43 1.64 1.29
CA ASP A 149 14.10 0.91 2.35
C ASP A 149 13.23 -0.18 3.01
N LEU A 150 11.93 -0.21 2.73
CA LEU A 150 11.04 -1.32 3.07
C LEU A 150 10.99 -2.35 1.93
N LYS A 151 11.94 -3.28 1.95
CA LYS A 151 11.97 -4.38 0.97
C LYS A 151 10.85 -5.38 1.23
N ALA A 152 10.28 -5.91 0.15
CA ALA A 152 9.15 -6.83 0.21
C ALA A 152 9.30 -8.01 -0.74
N VAL A 153 8.62 -9.10 -0.41
CA VAL A 153 8.37 -10.20 -1.35
C VAL A 153 7.04 -9.92 -2.06
N PHE A 154 7.04 -10.02 -3.39
CA PHE A 154 5.84 -9.84 -4.19
C PHE A 154 5.37 -11.18 -4.76
N LYS A 155 4.05 -11.39 -4.73
CA LYS A 155 3.34 -12.43 -5.46
C LYS A 155 2.33 -11.72 -6.33
N LEU A 156 2.39 -11.97 -7.64
CA LEU A 156 1.58 -11.26 -8.62
C LEU A 156 0.68 -12.24 -9.37
N LYS A 157 -0.61 -11.91 -9.44
CA LYS A 157 -1.60 -12.58 -10.28
C LYS A 157 -2.24 -11.54 -11.19
N LEU A 158 -2.19 -11.80 -12.49
CA LEU A 158 -2.77 -10.92 -13.50
C LEU A 158 -3.92 -11.66 -14.23
N ASP A 159 -5.06 -10.99 -14.33
CA ASP A 159 -6.18 -11.36 -15.19
C ASP A 159 -6.15 -10.34 -16.33
N VAL A 160 -5.77 -10.80 -17.52
CA VAL A 160 -5.50 -9.98 -18.70
C VAL A 160 -6.40 -10.36 -19.86
N PRO A 161 -6.60 -9.49 -20.86
CA PRO A 161 -7.35 -9.82 -22.06
C PRO A 161 -6.79 -11.05 -22.80
N GLU A 162 -7.65 -11.75 -23.50
CA GLU A 162 -7.23 -12.87 -24.35
C GLU A 162 -6.18 -12.44 -25.38
N GLY A 163 -5.16 -13.26 -25.58
CA GLY A 163 -4.06 -12.99 -26.51
C GLY A 163 -2.94 -12.10 -25.94
N TRP A 164 -3.09 -11.57 -24.72
CA TRP A 164 -2.01 -10.80 -24.07
C TRP A 164 -0.99 -11.74 -23.41
N GLU A 165 0.28 -11.42 -23.62
CA GLU A 165 1.39 -12.02 -22.90
C GLU A 165 1.81 -11.14 -21.71
N THR A 166 2.25 -11.77 -20.62
CA THR A 166 2.66 -11.03 -19.42
C THR A 166 4.12 -11.28 -19.11
N VAL A 167 4.85 -10.21 -18.81
CA VAL A 167 6.25 -10.25 -18.37
C VAL A 167 6.36 -9.53 -17.04
N SER A 168 6.97 -10.18 -16.05
CA SER A 168 7.23 -9.60 -14.75
C SER A 168 8.56 -10.12 -14.19
N SER A 169 9.19 -9.32 -13.32
CA SER A 169 10.39 -9.71 -12.56
C SER A 169 10.07 -10.43 -11.24
N VAL A 170 8.81 -10.68 -10.94
CA VAL A 170 8.30 -11.35 -9.71
C VAL A 170 7.57 -12.62 -10.08
#